data_4eb64d3f900abe0caab9de03e20ac2ef
#
_entry.id   4eb64d3f900abe0caab9de03e20ac2ef
#
_cell.length_a   1.000
_cell.length_b   1.000
_cell.length_c   1.000
_cell.angle_alpha   90.00
_cell.angle_beta   90.00
_cell.angle_gamma   90.00
#
_symmetry.space_group_name_H-M   'P 1'
#
loop_
_entity.id
_entity.type
_entity.pdbx_description
1 polymer ?
#
loop_
_entity_poly.entity_id
_entity_poly.type
_entity_poly.pdbx_seq_one_letter_code
_entity_poly.pdbx_strand_id
1 'polypeptide(L)' 'MAGGMITAARIECEKAEDRDALVVILARTGYAVRQVREKPNPKSTKYAYFVEYWKGGAAHE' A
#
# COMPACT_ATOMS: atom_id res chain seq x y z
N MET A 1 5.11 22.53 7.46
CA MET A 1 5.20 21.91 7.24
C MET A 1 4.77 21.20 7.00
N ALA A 2 4.57 21.34 7.13
CA ALA A 2 4.26 20.40 6.90
C ALA A 2 4.20 19.92 6.06
N GLY A 3 4.40 20.46 5.92
CA GLY A 3 4.35 20.19 4.80
C GLY A 3 4.72 19.08 4.27
N GLY A 4 4.77 18.81 3.24
CA GLY A 4 5.19 17.64 2.70
C GLY A 4 4.58 16.44 3.26
N MET A 5 3.61 16.57 4.04
CA MET A 5 3.06 15.42 4.64
C MET A 5 2.40 14.58 3.62
N ILE A 6 2.86 13.37 3.49
CA ILE A 6 2.24 12.42 2.61
C ILE A 6 1.36 11.53 3.44
N THR A 7 0.10 11.50 3.12
CA THR A 7 -0.83 10.63 3.82
C THR A 7 -0.98 9.36 3.01
N ALA A 8 -0.44 8.29 3.53
CA ALA A 8 -0.60 7.00 2.90
C ALA A 8 -1.84 6.31 3.43
N ALA A 9 -2.54 5.63 2.56
CA ALA A 9 -3.67 4.81 2.95
C ALA A 9 -3.29 3.35 2.80
N ARG A 10 -3.93 2.49 3.54
CA ARG A 10 -3.71 1.06 3.51
C ARG A 10 -5.00 0.34 3.30
N ILE A 11 -4.94 -0.70 2.50
CA ILE A 11 -6.08 -1.59 2.30
C ILE A 11 -5.61 -2.99 2.64
N GLU A 12 -6.26 -3.62 3.58
CA GLU A 12 -5.93 -5.00 3.91
C GLU A 12 -6.51 -5.91 2.84
N CYS A 13 -5.67 -6.79 2.31
CA CYS A 13 -6.09 -7.62 1.20
C CYS A 13 -5.34 -8.93 1.24
N GLU A 14 -5.99 -9.99 1.66
CA GLU A 14 -5.32 -11.26 1.87
C GLU A 14 -4.99 -11.99 0.60
N LYS A 15 -5.77 -11.83 -0.44
CA LYS A 15 -5.56 -12.60 -1.66
C LYS A 15 -4.57 -11.91 -2.56
N ALA A 16 -3.60 -12.68 -3.02
CA ALA A 16 -2.56 -12.12 -3.88
C ALA A 16 -3.13 -11.55 -5.16
N GLU A 17 -4.10 -12.22 -5.75
CA GLU A 17 -4.67 -11.71 -6.99
C GLU A 17 -5.41 -10.40 -6.80
N ASP A 18 -6.02 -10.22 -5.64
CA ASP A 18 -6.70 -8.97 -5.35
C ASP A 18 -5.68 -7.86 -5.12
N ARG A 19 -4.57 -8.18 -4.45
CA ARG A 19 -3.52 -7.19 -4.25
C ARG A 19 -2.94 -6.73 -5.60
N ASP A 20 -2.73 -7.69 -6.49
CA ASP A 20 -2.20 -7.34 -7.80
C ASP A 20 -3.17 -6.44 -8.56
N ALA A 21 -4.45 -6.73 -8.48
CA ALA A 21 -5.45 -5.90 -9.12
C ALA A 21 -5.46 -4.48 -8.57
N LEU A 22 -5.36 -4.37 -7.24
CA LEU A 22 -5.32 -3.05 -6.61
C LEU A 22 -4.08 -2.27 -7.03
N VAL A 23 -2.94 -2.95 -7.09
CA VAL A 23 -1.71 -2.28 -7.51
C VAL A 23 -1.87 -1.70 -8.91
N VAL A 24 -2.43 -2.48 -9.82
CA VAL A 24 -2.62 -2.01 -11.19
C VAL A 24 -3.58 -0.83 -11.24
N ILE A 25 -4.70 -0.95 -10.56
CA ILE A 25 -5.71 0.10 -10.57
C ILE A 25 -5.17 1.39 -9.99
N LEU A 26 -4.51 1.29 -8.85
CA LEU A 26 -4.00 2.48 -8.18
C LEU A 26 -2.88 3.13 -8.99
N ALA A 27 -2.01 2.32 -9.56
CA ALA A 27 -0.93 2.85 -10.37
C ALA A 27 -1.47 3.57 -11.60
N ARG A 28 -2.48 2.99 -12.21
CA ARG A 28 -3.07 3.61 -13.40
C ARG A 28 -3.80 4.91 -13.07
N THR A 29 -4.28 5.02 -11.86
CA THR A 29 -4.97 6.22 -11.43
C THR A 29 -3.99 7.34 -11.08
N GLY A 30 -2.72 7.00 -10.91
CA GLY A 30 -1.71 8.01 -10.63
C GLY A 30 -1.18 7.99 -9.22
N TYR A 31 -1.50 6.95 -8.47
CA TYR A 31 -0.96 6.81 -7.13
C TYR A 31 0.34 6.04 -7.14
N ALA A 32 1.21 6.37 -6.21
CA ALA A 32 2.30 5.47 -5.88
C ALA A 32 1.73 4.36 -5.02
N VAL A 33 2.22 3.16 -5.18
CA VAL A 33 1.60 2.02 -4.51
C VAL A 33 2.69 1.00 -4.19
N ARG A 34 2.52 0.32 -3.07
CA ARG A 34 3.40 -0.80 -2.74
C ARG A 34 2.65 -1.82 -1.92
N GLN A 35 3.14 -3.04 -1.93
CA GLN A 35 2.58 -4.10 -1.12
C GLN A 35 3.43 -4.28 0.11
N VAL A 36 2.80 -4.44 1.25
CA VAL A 36 3.49 -4.67 2.51
C VAL A 36 2.84 -5.81 3.24
N ARG A 37 3.58 -6.40 4.15
CA ARG A 37 3.04 -7.43 5.01
C ARG A 37 3.54 -7.20 6.42
N GLU A 38 2.72 -7.56 7.39
CA GLU A 38 3.07 -7.39 8.79
C GLU A 38 2.46 -8.52 9.57
N LYS A 39 3.13 -8.90 10.65
CA LYS A 39 2.53 -9.82 11.58
C LYS A 39 1.63 -9.05 12.51
N PRO A 40 0.41 -9.53 12.74
CA PRO A 40 -0.50 -8.84 13.68
C PRO A 40 0.07 -8.83 15.10
N ASN A 41 0.83 -9.84 15.45
CA ASN A 41 1.52 -9.86 16.72
C ASN A 41 2.74 -10.77 16.59
N PRO A 42 3.69 -10.67 17.50
CA PRO A 42 4.94 -11.42 17.38
C PRO A 42 4.79 -12.93 17.35
N LYS A 43 3.71 -13.42 17.92
CA LYS A 43 3.51 -14.86 17.98
C LYS A 43 2.72 -15.41 16.82
N SER A 44 2.23 -14.53 15.97
CA SER A 44 1.44 -14.98 14.86
C SER A 44 2.32 -15.70 13.84
N THR A 45 1.81 -16.77 13.28
CA THR A 45 2.49 -17.45 12.19
C THR A 45 2.00 -16.99 10.84
N LYS A 46 0.99 -16.13 10.83
CA LYS A 46 0.46 -15.62 9.59
C LYS A 46 0.74 -14.15 9.47
N TYR A 47 0.90 -13.71 8.24
CA TYR A 47 1.07 -12.29 7.96
C TYR A 47 -0.24 -11.70 7.50
N ALA A 48 -0.46 -10.44 7.86
CA ALA A 48 -1.51 -9.65 7.25
C ALA A 48 -0.89 -8.90 6.08
N TYR A 49 -1.60 -8.85 4.98
CA TYR A 49 -1.10 -8.24 3.76
C TYR A 49 -1.87 -6.99 3.45
N PHE A 50 -1.16 -5.94 3.04
CA PHE A 50 -1.75 -4.63 2.79
C PHE A 50 -1.22 -4.07 1.49
N VAL A 51 -2.03 -3.27 0.87
CA VAL A 51 -1.60 -2.42 -0.25
C VAL A 51 -1.58 -0.99 0.28
N GLU A 52 -0.41 -0.38 0.29
CA GLU A 52 -0.29 1.02 0.68
C GLU A 52 -0.23 1.88 -0.56
N TYR A 53 -0.87 3.01 -0.52
CA TYR A 53 -0.81 3.92 -1.65
C TYR A 53 -0.86 5.36 -1.18
N TRP A 54 -0.31 6.25 -2.00
CA TRP A 54 -0.32 7.67 -1.69
C TRP A 54 -0.23 8.43 -2.99
N LYS A 55 -0.71 9.65 -2.96
CA LYS A 55 -0.76 10.45 -4.15
C LYS A 55 0.54 11.19 -4.35
N GLY A 56 0.85 11.43 -5.59
CA GLY A 56 1.97 12.29 -5.86
C GLY A 56 3.30 11.66 -5.81
N GLY A 57 3.33 10.41 -5.84
CA GLY A 57 4.56 9.70 -5.78
C GLY A 57 5.53 10.13 -6.80
N ALA A 58 5.14 10.82 -7.69
CA ALA A 58 6.04 11.15 -8.66
C ALA A 58 7.07 12.01 -8.25
N ALA A 59 6.99 12.35 -7.68
CA ALA A 59 8.00 13.14 -7.54
C ALA A 59 9.25 12.72 -7.87
N HIS A 60 8.75 12.47 -8.27
CA HIS A 60 9.57 12.28 -8.53
C HIS A 60 10.14 12.35 -9.05
N GLU A 61 10.19 12.54 -9.23
CA GLU A 61 10.65 12.43 -9.64
C GLU A 61 10.97 12.44 -9.87
#